data_dc31c5ac2d32ddf58f31ea7afc7e64a1
#
_entry.id   dc31c5ac2d32ddf58f31ea7afc7e64a1
#
_cell.length_a   1.000
_cell.length_b   1.000
_cell.length_c   1.000
_cell.angle_alpha   90.00
_cell.angle_beta   90.00
_cell.angle_gamma   90.00
#
_symmetry.space_group_name_H-M   'P 1'
#
loop_
_entity.id
_entity.type
_entity.pdbx_description
1 polymer ?
#
loop_
_entity_poly.entity_id
_entity_poly.type
_entity_poly.pdbx_seq_one_letter_code
_entity_poly.pdbx_strand_id
1 'polypeptide(L)'
;MTKPVARAPQRRNARSNRARILATARRELGRNPDTTLEELARAAGVVRRTLFGHFPGRAALLEALAEEASEVLRGAMAEAAEPGEPADRALAHFTLLMWPVGDRYRMLLALARHDLGVERVAEILAPARAEVTAILERGRRDGVFPDHLPPAVLSAGLEAMVVALLEQVNTGALEDDGTRAAVAILIAAGVPERHARTVVESVGPAVLARSLPAE
;
A
#
# COMPACT_ATOMS: atom_id res chain seq x y z
N MET A 1 45.90 26.78 6.51
CA MET A 1 45.06 26.62 5.31
C MET A 1 44.45 25.24 5.35
N THR A 2 43.23 25.15 5.82
CA THR A 2 42.51 23.86 6.01
C THR A 2 41.59 23.62 4.80
N LYS A 3 41.85 22.53 4.06
CA LYS A 3 41.11 22.11 2.88
C LYS A 3 39.68 21.74 3.26
N PRO A 4 38.60 22.26 2.61
CA PRO A 4 37.25 21.84 2.89
C PRO A 4 36.97 20.47 2.31
N VAL A 5 36.47 19.62 3.18
CA VAL A 5 36.20 18.20 3.02
C VAL A 5 35.09 17.93 2.02
N ALA A 6 35.36 17.08 1.03
CA ALA A 6 34.44 16.53 0.05
C ALA A 6 33.39 15.58 0.69
N ARG A 7 32.47 16.13 1.48
CA ARG A 7 31.38 15.35 2.12
C ARG A 7 30.13 15.16 1.25
N ALA A 8 29.95 15.95 0.20
CA ALA A 8 28.77 15.92 -0.66
C ALA A 8 28.67 14.69 -1.59
N PRO A 9 29.75 14.25 -2.29
CA PRO A 9 29.69 13.09 -3.18
C PRO A 9 29.42 11.76 -2.44
N GLN A 10 30.02 11.55 -1.28
CA GLN A 10 29.84 10.32 -0.49
C GLN A 10 28.42 10.15 0.03
N ARG A 11 27.77 11.26 0.48
CA ARG A 11 26.37 11.23 0.94
C ARG A 11 25.41 10.95 -0.22
N ARG A 12 25.67 11.50 -1.41
CA ARG A 12 24.89 11.26 -2.61
C ARG A 12 24.99 9.79 -3.06
N ASN A 13 26.18 9.22 -3.07
CA ASN A 13 26.40 7.82 -3.40
C ASN A 13 25.76 6.88 -2.37
N ALA A 14 25.82 7.21 -1.08
CA ALA A 14 25.18 6.43 -0.03
C ALA A 14 23.65 6.41 -0.18
N ARG A 15 23.02 7.57 -0.44
CA ARG A 15 21.56 7.65 -0.71
C ARG A 15 21.17 6.88 -1.96
N SER A 16 21.92 7.00 -3.05
CA SER A 16 21.70 6.26 -4.29
C SER A 16 21.81 4.75 -4.07
N ASN A 17 22.81 4.28 -3.32
CA ASN A 17 22.95 2.87 -2.98
C ASN A 17 21.80 2.36 -2.12
N ARG A 18 21.37 3.13 -1.11
CA ARG A 18 20.21 2.76 -0.25
C ARG A 18 18.94 2.60 -1.09
N ALA A 19 18.62 3.56 -1.95
CA ALA A 19 17.46 3.52 -2.82
C ALA A 19 17.51 2.32 -3.78
N ARG A 20 18.68 2.04 -4.38
CA ARG A 20 18.87 0.90 -5.28
C ARG A 20 18.71 -0.43 -4.55
N ILE A 21 19.23 -0.56 -3.32
CA ILE A 21 19.04 -1.77 -2.51
C ILE A 21 17.56 -1.98 -2.19
N LEU A 22 16.81 -0.93 -1.78
CA LEU A 22 15.38 -1.03 -1.48
C LEU A 22 14.57 -1.42 -2.72
N ALA A 23 14.80 -0.77 -3.86
CA ALA A 23 14.11 -1.10 -5.11
C ALA A 23 14.38 -2.55 -5.54
N THR A 24 15.62 -3.04 -5.38
CA THR A 24 15.98 -4.42 -5.67
C THR A 24 15.32 -5.37 -4.67
N ALA A 25 15.38 -5.06 -3.38
CA ALA A 25 14.79 -5.90 -2.33
C ALA A 25 13.28 -6.04 -2.52
N ARG A 26 12.56 -4.96 -2.82
CA ARG A 26 11.12 -5.01 -3.13
C ARG A 26 10.82 -5.97 -4.28
N ARG A 27 11.58 -5.90 -5.37
CA ARG A 27 11.40 -6.77 -6.54
C ARG A 27 11.73 -8.23 -6.25
N GLU A 28 12.88 -8.51 -5.62
CA GLU A 28 13.34 -9.87 -5.37
C GLU A 28 12.52 -10.57 -4.27
N LEU A 29 12.24 -9.89 -3.15
CA LEU A 29 11.37 -10.42 -2.10
C LEU A 29 9.91 -10.58 -2.57
N GLY A 30 9.47 -9.73 -3.52
CA GLY A 30 8.18 -9.89 -4.18
C GLY A 30 8.08 -11.13 -5.07
N ARG A 31 9.21 -11.69 -5.52
CA ARG A 31 9.27 -12.92 -6.31
C ARG A 31 9.57 -14.16 -5.47
N ASN A 32 10.46 -14.00 -4.52
CA ASN A 32 10.89 -15.06 -3.60
C ASN A 32 11.08 -14.49 -2.20
N PRO A 33 10.15 -14.74 -1.28
CA PRO A 33 10.22 -14.29 0.11
C PRO A 33 11.47 -14.74 0.85
N ASP A 34 12.06 -15.88 0.48
CA ASP A 34 13.21 -16.47 1.15
C ASP A 34 14.57 -15.92 0.66
N THR A 35 14.55 -14.95 -0.26
CA THR A 35 15.76 -14.32 -0.78
C THR A 35 16.64 -13.78 0.36
N THR A 36 17.89 -14.21 0.38
CA THR A 36 18.88 -13.83 1.41
C THR A 36 19.43 -12.42 1.17
N LEU A 37 20.00 -11.81 2.23
CA LEU A 37 20.68 -10.50 2.12
C LEU A 37 21.88 -10.55 1.18
N GLU A 38 22.58 -11.68 1.07
CA GLU A 38 23.68 -11.91 0.15
C GLU A 38 23.22 -11.89 -1.32
N GLU A 39 22.12 -12.55 -1.60
CA GLU A 39 21.48 -12.55 -2.93
C GLU A 39 20.98 -11.15 -3.30
N LEU A 40 20.37 -10.45 -2.33
CA LEU A 40 19.95 -9.06 -2.52
C LEU A 40 21.13 -8.13 -2.80
N ALA A 41 22.26 -8.29 -2.09
CA ALA A 41 23.46 -7.49 -2.35
C ALA A 41 23.98 -7.72 -3.78
N ARG A 42 24.03 -8.99 -4.21
CA ARG A 42 24.42 -9.37 -5.57
C ARG A 42 23.47 -8.80 -6.62
N ALA A 43 22.17 -8.95 -6.42
CA ALA A 43 21.14 -8.44 -7.33
C ALA A 43 21.14 -6.90 -7.42
N ALA A 44 21.44 -6.21 -6.30
CA ALA A 44 21.57 -4.75 -6.25
C ALA A 44 22.91 -4.24 -6.80
N GLY A 45 23.86 -5.12 -7.18
CA GLY A 45 25.19 -4.72 -7.64
C GLY A 45 25.99 -3.99 -6.56
N VAL A 46 25.85 -4.39 -5.29
CA VAL A 46 26.62 -3.85 -4.17
C VAL A 46 27.37 -4.97 -3.45
N VAL A 47 28.50 -4.64 -2.83
CA VAL A 47 29.19 -5.60 -1.97
C VAL A 47 28.44 -5.79 -0.65
N ARG A 48 28.51 -6.98 -0.06
CA ARG A 48 27.89 -7.34 1.23
C ARG A 48 28.08 -6.25 2.30
N ARG A 49 29.29 -5.76 2.47
CA ARG A 49 29.62 -4.70 3.45
C ARG A 49 28.79 -3.42 3.22
N THR A 50 28.51 -3.06 1.97
CA THR A 50 27.68 -1.89 1.64
C THR A 50 26.23 -2.12 2.04
N LEU A 51 25.66 -3.30 1.74
CA LEU A 51 24.31 -3.64 2.14
C LEU A 51 24.16 -3.65 3.67
N PHE A 52 25.06 -4.35 4.39
CA PHE A 52 25.03 -4.42 5.85
C PHE A 52 25.31 -3.07 6.52
N GLY A 53 26.03 -2.16 5.86
CA GLY A 53 26.21 -0.78 6.32
C GLY A 53 24.94 0.07 6.25
N HIS A 54 23.98 -0.28 5.37
CA HIS A 54 22.67 0.37 5.28
C HIS A 54 21.59 -0.37 6.07
N PHE A 55 21.63 -1.69 6.08
CA PHE A 55 20.63 -2.57 6.68
C PHE A 55 21.36 -3.70 7.44
N PRO A 56 21.51 -3.57 8.78
CA PRO A 56 22.28 -4.51 9.58
C PRO A 56 21.67 -5.91 9.66
N GLY A 57 20.44 -6.10 9.16
CA GLY A 57 19.77 -7.39 9.11
C GLY A 57 18.49 -7.31 8.27
N ARG A 58 17.82 -8.48 8.11
CA ARG A 58 16.57 -8.61 7.37
C ARG A 58 15.45 -7.74 7.94
N ALA A 59 15.30 -7.73 9.27
CA ALA A 59 14.29 -6.90 9.93
C ALA A 59 14.46 -5.41 9.61
N ALA A 60 15.70 -4.88 9.64
CA ALA A 60 15.98 -3.48 9.31
C ALA A 60 15.70 -3.16 7.83
N LEU A 61 15.90 -4.11 6.93
CA LEU A 61 15.55 -3.96 5.52
C LEU A 61 14.03 -3.94 5.33
N LEU A 62 13.31 -4.86 5.98
CA LEU A 62 11.84 -4.93 5.92
C LEU A 62 11.19 -3.69 6.54
N GLU A 63 11.73 -3.20 7.66
CA GLU A 63 11.27 -1.94 8.27
C GLU A 63 11.43 -0.75 7.31
N ALA A 64 12.56 -0.65 6.62
CA ALA A 64 12.76 0.41 5.63
C ALA A 64 11.84 0.29 4.40
N LEU A 65 11.46 -0.93 4.00
CA LEU A 65 10.46 -1.17 2.96
C LEU A 65 9.05 -0.83 3.45
N ALA A 66 8.76 -1.09 4.72
CA ALA A 66 7.50 -0.70 5.36
C ALA A 66 7.35 0.83 5.45
N GLU A 67 8.43 1.54 5.78
CA GLU A 67 8.47 3.01 5.75
C GLU A 67 8.22 3.54 4.32
N GLU A 68 8.88 2.95 3.30
CA GLU A 68 8.66 3.32 1.89
C GLU A 68 7.19 3.10 1.49
N ALA A 69 6.61 1.96 1.86
CA ALA A 69 5.20 1.66 1.59
C ALA A 69 4.26 2.66 2.28
N SER A 70 4.55 3.05 3.53
CA SER A 70 3.79 4.04 4.27
C SER A 70 3.84 5.43 3.62
N GLU A 71 4.99 5.83 3.06
CA GLU A 71 5.13 7.09 2.34
C GLU A 71 4.32 7.08 1.04
N VAL A 72 4.39 5.99 0.27
CA VAL A 72 3.60 5.83 -0.97
C VAL A 72 2.11 5.82 -0.66
N LEU A 73 1.69 5.11 0.39
CA LEU A 73 0.30 5.07 0.84
C LEU A 73 -0.22 6.48 1.20
N ARG A 74 0.54 7.24 1.98
CA ARG A 74 0.17 8.63 2.34
C ARG A 74 0.10 9.55 1.12
N GLY A 75 1.01 9.39 0.15
CA GLY A 75 0.97 10.14 -1.11
C GLY A 75 -0.30 9.86 -1.89
N ALA A 76 -0.65 8.60 -2.08
CA ALA A 76 -1.87 8.20 -2.77
C ALA A 76 -3.15 8.68 -2.04
N MET A 77 -3.16 8.63 -0.71
CA MET A 77 -4.29 9.15 0.09
C MET A 77 -4.48 10.66 -0.09
N ALA A 78 -3.39 11.44 -0.20
CA ALA A 78 -3.48 12.88 -0.43
C ALA A 78 -4.12 13.22 -1.79
N GLU A 79 -4.01 12.33 -2.78
CA GLU A 79 -4.62 12.46 -4.10
C GLU A 79 -6.08 12.00 -4.13
N ALA A 80 -6.50 11.18 -3.15
CA ALA A 80 -7.84 10.60 -3.06
C ALA A 80 -8.91 11.54 -2.52
N ALA A 81 -8.54 12.63 -1.86
CA ALA A 81 -9.46 13.50 -1.16
C ALA A 81 -10.18 14.46 -2.13
N GLU A 82 -11.43 14.15 -2.50
CA GLU A 82 -12.34 15.07 -3.20
C GLU A 82 -13.42 15.58 -2.22
N PRO A 83 -13.38 16.87 -1.82
CA PRO A 83 -14.36 17.45 -0.91
C PRO A 83 -15.78 17.39 -1.49
N GLY A 84 -16.74 16.88 -0.70
CA GLY A 84 -18.15 16.85 -1.08
C GLY A 84 -18.57 15.68 -1.95
N GLU A 85 -17.68 14.73 -2.26
CA GLU A 85 -18.04 13.52 -2.98
C GLU A 85 -18.98 12.63 -2.15
N PRO A 86 -20.06 12.03 -2.73
CA PRO A 86 -20.92 11.07 -2.05
C PRO A 86 -20.11 9.92 -1.45
N ALA A 87 -20.52 9.42 -0.28
CA ALA A 87 -19.70 8.50 0.50
C ALA A 87 -19.43 7.14 -0.19
N ASP A 88 -20.37 6.62 -0.96
CA ASP A 88 -20.22 5.41 -1.78
C ASP A 88 -19.17 5.62 -2.89
N ARG A 89 -19.21 6.77 -3.56
CA ARG A 89 -18.20 7.14 -4.58
C ARG A 89 -16.83 7.34 -3.94
N ALA A 90 -16.76 8.04 -2.80
CA ALA A 90 -15.53 8.25 -2.07
C ALA A 90 -14.87 6.92 -1.64
N LEU A 91 -15.68 5.94 -1.18
CA LEU A 91 -15.17 4.62 -0.82
C LEU A 91 -14.66 3.85 -2.04
N ALA A 92 -15.38 3.90 -3.17
CA ALA A 92 -14.93 3.30 -4.43
C ALA A 92 -13.65 3.95 -4.93
N HIS A 93 -13.60 5.28 -4.97
CA HIS A 93 -12.45 6.08 -5.39
C HIS A 93 -11.23 5.74 -4.53
N PHE A 94 -11.37 5.78 -3.21
CA PHE A 94 -10.32 5.41 -2.28
C PHE A 94 -9.81 3.99 -2.52
N THR A 95 -10.70 3.02 -2.68
CA THR A 95 -10.31 1.62 -2.91
C THR A 95 -9.53 1.45 -4.21
N LEU A 96 -10.00 2.06 -5.30
CA LEU A 96 -9.34 2.00 -6.62
C LEU A 96 -7.96 2.66 -6.60
N LEU A 97 -7.79 3.80 -5.89
CA LEU A 97 -6.49 4.46 -5.75
C LEU A 97 -5.51 3.68 -4.87
N MET A 98 -6.02 3.02 -3.82
CA MET A 98 -5.17 2.26 -2.90
C MET A 98 -4.81 0.87 -3.43
N TRP A 99 -5.62 0.30 -4.32
CA TRP A 99 -5.39 -1.05 -4.84
C TRP A 99 -4.03 -1.23 -5.51
N PRO A 100 -3.57 -0.36 -6.44
CA PRO A 100 -2.25 -0.49 -7.05
C PRO A 100 -1.10 -0.40 -6.04
N VAL A 101 -1.28 0.36 -4.96
CA VAL A 101 -0.31 0.43 -3.85
C VAL A 101 -0.30 -0.90 -3.11
N GLY A 102 -1.47 -1.42 -2.74
CA GLY A 102 -1.62 -2.72 -2.08
C GLY A 102 -1.02 -3.85 -2.93
N ASP A 103 -1.36 -3.91 -4.22
CA ASP A 103 -0.85 -4.90 -5.16
C ASP A 103 0.68 -4.86 -5.29
N ARG A 104 1.25 -3.65 -5.39
CA ARG A 104 2.72 -3.46 -5.45
C ARG A 104 3.45 -3.98 -4.23
N TYR A 105 2.83 -3.89 -3.04
CA TYR A 105 3.44 -4.27 -1.76
C TYR A 105 2.85 -5.55 -1.15
N ARG A 106 1.95 -6.27 -1.85
CA ARG A 106 1.21 -7.43 -1.31
C ARG A 106 2.10 -8.52 -0.74
N MET A 107 3.20 -8.86 -1.41
CA MET A 107 4.16 -9.85 -0.91
C MET A 107 4.92 -9.34 0.31
N LEU A 108 5.27 -8.05 0.33
CA LEU A 108 5.92 -7.43 1.48
C LEU A 108 4.97 -7.31 2.67
N LEU A 109 3.67 -7.12 2.43
CA LEU A 109 2.65 -7.13 3.46
C LEU A 109 2.57 -8.51 4.15
N ALA A 110 2.59 -9.59 3.36
CA ALA A 110 2.62 -10.95 3.89
C ALA A 110 3.89 -11.20 4.72
N LEU A 111 5.08 -10.80 4.22
CA LEU A 111 6.35 -10.90 4.94
C LEU A 111 6.38 -10.03 6.20
N ALA A 112 5.89 -8.78 6.13
CA ALA A 112 5.86 -7.88 7.26
C ALA A 112 5.00 -8.43 8.40
N ARG A 113 3.86 -9.06 8.10
CA ARG A 113 3.02 -9.71 9.11
C ARG A 113 3.75 -10.84 9.84
N HIS A 114 4.59 -11.58 9.12
CA HIS A 114 5.38 -12.69 9.69
C HIS A 114 6.61 -12.18 10.44
N ASP A 115 7.39 -11.25 9.85
CA ASP A 115 8.73 -10.87 10.31
C ASP A 115 8.71 -9.65 11.27
N LEU A 116 7.76 -8.72 11.10
CA LEU A 116 7.62 -7.50 11.93
C LEU A 116 6.44 -7.55 12.92
N GLY A 117 5.52 -8.50 12.72
CA GLY A 117 4.33 -8.68 13.54
C GLY A 117 3.09 -7.92 13.04
N VAL A 118 1.94 -8.35 13.54
CA VAL A 118 0.63 -7.80 13.11
C VAL A 118 0.42 -6.36 13.59
N GLU A 119 0.98 -6.00 14.75
CA GLU A 119 0.89 -4.65 15.31
C GLU A 119 1.57 -3.63 14.40
N ARG A 120 2.76 -3.96 13.87
CA ARG A 120 3.49 -3.05 12.98
C ARG A 120 2.74 -2.84 11.66
N VAL A 121 2.15 -3.88 11.10
CA VAL A 121 1.31 -3.77 9.91
C VAL A 121 0.06 -2.92 10.20
N ALA A 122 -0.56 -3.11 11.36
CA ALA A 122 -1.72 -2.32 11.78
C ALA A 122 -1.39 -0.81 11.90
N GLU A 123 -0.19 -0.46 12.38
CA GLU A 123 0.30 0.92 12.43
C GLU A 123 0.48 1.52 11.02
N ILE A 124 1.05 0.75 10.09
CA ILE A 124 1.25 1.18 8.68
C ILE A 124 -0.10 1.47 8.01
N LEU A 125 -1.10 0.63 8.26
CA LEU A 125 -2.43 0.74 7.66
C LEU A 125 -3.36 1.71 8.43
N ALA A 126 -3.00 2.16 9.62
CA ALA A 126 -3.85 3.01 10.46
C ALA A 126 -4.33 4.31 9.76
N PRO A 127 -3.51 5.04 8.97
CA PRO A 127 -3.99 6.21 8.24
C PRO A 127 -5.09 5.88 7.23
N ALA A 128 -4.93 4.79 6.47
CA ALA A 128 -5.92 4.34 5.49
C ALA A 128 -7.22 3.91 6.17
N ARG A 129 -7.10 3.20 7.31
CA ARG A 129 -8.26 2.81 8.14
C ARG A 129 -9.00 4.01 8.70
N ALA A 130 -8.28 5.05 9.14
CA ALA A 130 -8.89 6.28 9.63
C ALA A 130 -9.68 6.99 8.53
N GLU A 131 -9.17 7.07 7.31
CA GLU A 131 -9.87 7.67 6.17
C GLU A 131 -11.13 6.88 5.80
N VAL A 132 -11.05 5.55 5.69
CA VAL A 132 -12.22 4.70 5.46
C VAL A 132 -13.25 4.88 6.57
N THR A 133 -12.82 4.97 7.84
CA THR A 133 -13.72 5.21 8.97
C THR A 133 -14.45 6.55 8.80
N ALA A 134 -13.75 7.62 8.42
CA ALA A 134 -14.36 8.94 8.19
C ALA A 134 -15.38 8.92 7.02
N ILE A 135 -15.07 8.20 5.94
CA ILE A 135 -16.00 8.00 4.81
C ILE A 135 -17.26 7.26 5.28
N LEU A 136 -17.11 6.18 6.06
CA LEU A 136 -18.22 5.40 6.59
C LEU A 136 -19.07 6.21 7.57
N GLU A 137 -18.47 7.03 8.43
CA GLU A 137 -19.16 7.92 9.36
C GLU A 137 -20.01 8.97 8.62
N ARG A 138 -19.45 9.56 7.55
CA ARG A 138 -20.16 10.49 6.70
C ARG A 138 -21.32 9.80 5.99
N GLY A 139 -21.08 8.67 5.35
CA GLY A 139 -22.09 7.92 4.62
C GLY A 139 -23.22 7.39 5.50
N ARG A 140 -22.92 7.03 6.76
CA ARG A 140 -23.97 6.69 7.75
C ARG A 140 -24.85 7.87 8.09
N ARG A 141 -24.27 9.06 8.31
CA ARG A 141 -25.03 10.29 8.57
C ARG A 141 -25.92 10.68 7.39
N ASP A 142 -25.45 10.45 6.17
CA ASP A 142 -26.14 10.78 4.93
C ASP A 142 -27.11 9.67 4.47
N GLY A 143 -27.21 8.55 5.23
CA GLY A 143 -28.10 7.43 4.92
C GLY A 143 -27.63 6.56 3.75
N VAL A 144 -26.36 6.68 3.33
CA VAL A 144 -25.75 5.89 2.25
C VAL A 144 -25.36 4.49 2.73
N PHE A 145 -24.79 4.41 3.93
CA PHE A 145 -24.42 3.14 4.55
C PHE A 145 -25.34 2.80 5.73
N PRO A 146 -25.68 1.51 5.93
CA PRO A 146 -26.51 1.06 7.04
C PRO A 146 -25.80 1.19 8.39
N ASP A 147 -26.58 1.37 9.45
CA ASP A 147 -26.11 1.53 10.84
C ASP A 147 -26.14 0.18 11.61
N HIS A 148 -25.57 -0.88 11.04
CA HIS A 148 -25.56 -2.22 11.66
C HIS A 148 -24.26 -2.50 12.43
N LEU A 149 -23.17 -1.76 12.15
CA LEU A 149 -21.90 -1.85 12.84
C LEU A 149 -21.32 -0.44 13.08
N PRO A 150 -20.58 -0.22 14.17
CA PRO A 150 -19.80 0.99 14.34
C PRO A 150 -18.83 1.18 13.16
N PRO A 151 -18.67 2.39 12.59
CA PRO A 151 -17.82 2.66 11.43
C PRO A 151 -16.38 2.15 11.59
N ALA A 152 -15.79 2.28 12.79
CA ALA A 152 -14.44 1.79 13.06
C ALA A 152 -14.35 0.25 13.00
N VAL A 153 -15.40 -0.46 13.41
CA VAL A 153 -15.45 -1.93 13.34
C VAL A 153 -15.63 -2.38 11.87
N LEU A 154 -16.52 -1.71 11.14
CA LEU A 154 -16.74 -1.99 9.73
C LEU A 154 -15.48 -1.70 8.91
N SER A 155 -14.80 -0.58 9.16
CA SER A 155 -13.53 -0.24 8.51
C SER A 155 -12.45 -1.30 8.73
N ALA A 156 -12.32 -1.83 9.95
CA ALA A 156 -11.38 -2.92 10.24
C ALA A 156 -11.74 -4.20 9.47
N GLY A 157 -13.03 -4.52 9.35
CA GLY A 157 -13.52 -5.64 8.54
C GLY A 157 -13.21 -5.47 7.04
N LEU A 158 -13.43 -4.28 6.50
CA LEU A 158 -13.10 -3.95 5.11
C LEU A 158 -11.59 -4.03 4.84
N GLU A 159 -10.76 -3.54 5.77
CA GLU A 159 -9.30 -3.68 5.70
C GLU A 159 -8.88 -5.16 5.66
N ALA A 160 -9.42 -5.98 6.55
CA ALA A 160 -9.13 -7.41 6.57
C ALA A 160 -9.53 -8.09 5.25
N MET A 161 -10.64 -7.68 4.64
CA MET A 161 -11.09 -8.17 3.34
C MET A 161 -10.14 -7.76 2.21
N VAL A 162 -9.67 -6.51 2.16
CA VAL A 162 -8.66 -6.06 1.18
C VAL A 162 -7.39 -6.89 1.30
N VAL A 163 -6.88 -7.10 2.52
CA VAL A 163 -5.69 -7.92 2.76
C VAL A 163 -5.89 -9.36 2.27
N ALA A 164 -7.06 -9.95 2.54
CA ALA A 164 -7.38 -11.29 2.06
C ALA A 164 -7.48 -11.37 0.53
N LEU A 165 -8.05 -10.36 -0.13
CA LEU A 165 -8.10 -10.30 -1.61
C LEU A 165 -6.70 -10.18 -2.22
N LEU A 166 -5.82 -9.34 -1.64
CA LEU A 166 -4.42 -9.23 -2.08
C LEU A 166 -3.67 -10.56 -1.91
N GLU A 167 -4.00 -11.36 -0.90
CA GLU A 167 -3.44 -12.70 -0.73
C GLU A 167 -3.91 -13.67 -1.82
N GLN A 168 -5.18 -13.56 -2.27
CA GLN A 168 -5.66 -14.32 -3.43
C GLN A 168 -4.95 -13.93 -4.74
N VAL A 169 -4.56 -12.66 -4.89
CA VAL A 169 -3.71 -12.23 -6.02
C VAL A 169 -2.31 -12.87 -5.93
N ASN A 170 -1.73 -12.98 -4.72
CA ASN A 170 -0.44 -13.65 -4.52
C ASN A 170 -0.46 -15.13 -4.93
N THR A 171 -1.56 -15.82 -4.68
CA THR A 171 -1.72 -17.24 -5.03
C THR A 171 -2.15 -17.47 -6.49
N GLY A 172 -2.44 -16.39 -7.24
CA GLY A 172 -2.97 -16.46 -8.60
C GLY A 172 -4.44 -16.88 -8.70
N ALA A 173 -5.16 -16.94 -7.56
CA ALA A 173 -6.58 -17.26 -7.52
C ALA A 173 -7.47 -16.06 -7.93
N LEU A 174 -6.93 -14.86 -7.90
CA LEU A 174 -7.59 -13.63 -8.30
C LEU A 174 -6.66 -12.81 -9.20
N GLU A 175 -7.20 -12.37 -10.36
CA GLU A 175 -6.63 -11.29 -11.16
C GLU A 175 -7.59 -10.08 -11.06
N ASP A 176 -7.10 -8.95 -10.54
CA ASP A 176 -7.93 -7.75 -10.34
C ASP A 176 -7.08 -6.48 -10.47
N ASP A 177 -7.61 -5.50 -11.17
CA ASP A 177 -7.07 -4.14 -11.28
C ASP A 177 -7.59 -3.19 -10.17
N GLY A 178 -8.35 -3.74 -9.22
CA GLY A 178 -9.06 -3.03 -8.15
C GLY A 178 -10.55 -2.90 -8.37
N THR A 179 -11.03 -3.15 -9.57
CA THR A 179 -12.46 -2.99 -9.93
C THR A 179 -13.33 -3.98 -9.14
N ARG A 180 -12.96 -5.26 -9.10
CA ARG A 180 -13.72 -6.28 -8.35
C ARG A 180 -13.61 -6.04 -6.85
N ALA A 181 -12.43 -5.68 -6.38
CA ALA A 181 -12.21 -5.34 -4.97
C ALA A 181 -13.08 -4.14 -4.55
N ALA A 182 -13.14 -3.07 -5.35
CA ALA A 182 -13.97 -1.91 -5.06
C ALA A 182 -15.48 -2.27 -5.00
N VAL A 183 -15.98 -3.06 -5.95
CA VAL A 183 -17.37 -3.56 -5.90
C VAL A 183 -17.62 -4.38 -4.64
N ALA A 184 -16.71 -5.31 -4.31
CA ALA A 184 -16.84 -6.17 -3.15
C ALA A 184 -16.83 -5.37 -1.83
N ILE A 185 -15.97 -4.36 -1.71
CA ILE A 185 -15.89 -3.45 -0.56
C ILE A 185 -17.20 -2.64 -0.40
N LEU A 186 -17.75 -2.10 -1.48
CA LEU A 186 -19.03 -1.39 -1.43
C LEU A 186 -20.17 -2.30 -0.99
N ILE A 187 -20.24 -3.53 -1.51
CA ILE A 187 -21.25 -4.52 -1.10
C ILE A 187 -21.08 -4.85 0.39
N ALA A 188 -19.86 -5.09 0.86
CA ALA A 188 -19.59 -5.36 2.27
C ALA A 188 -19.91 -4.16 3.17
N ALA A 189 -19.80 -2.92 2.65
CA ALA A 189 -20.26 -1.71 3.33
C ALA A 189 -21.79 -1.53 3.32
N GLY A 190 -22.55 -2.44 2.66
CA GLY A 190 -24.00 -2.43 2.63
C GLY A 190 -24.62 -1.78 1.40
N VAL A 191 -23.83 -1.44 0.38
CA VAL A 191 -24.33 -0.91 -0.89
C VAL A 191 -24.91 -2.06 -1.73
N PRO A 192 -26.14 -1.93 -2.29
CA PRO A 192 -26.70 -2.94 -3.17
C PRO A 192 -25.81 -3.20 -4.39
N GLU A 193 -25.61 -4.47 -4.77
CA GLU A 193 -24.65 -4.89 -5.80
C GLU A 193 -24.79 -4.10 -7.11
N ARG A 194 -26.01 -3.92 -7.61
CA ARG A 194 -26.24 -3.16 -8.85
C ARG A 194 -25.73 -1.74 -8.74
N HIS A 195 -25.97 -1.08 -7.62
CA HIS A 195 -25.52 0.29 -7.37
C HIS A 195 -24.00 0.33 -7.19
N ALA A 196 -23.42 -0.61 -6.46
CA ALA A 196 -21.96 -0.73 -6.30
C ALA A 196 -21.23 -0.82 -7.65
N ARG A 197 -21.74 -1.65 -8.58
CA ARG A 197 -21.18 -1.75 -9.94
C ARG A 197 -21.28 -0.43 -10.70
N THR A 198 -22.43 0.23 -10.69
CA THR A 198 -22.61 1.53 -11.35
C THR A 198 -21.67 2.60 -10.79
N VAL A 199 -21.50 2.65 -9.46
CA VAL A 199 -20.57 3.59 -8.82
C VAL A 199 -19.15 3.34 -9.30
N VAL A 200 -18.65 2.10 -9.22
CA VAL A 200 -17.28 1.74 -9.63
C VAL A 200 -17.06 2.01 -11.13
N GLU A 201 -18.00 1.68 -12.00
CA GLU A 201 -17.95 1.99 -13.43
C GLU A 201 -17.86 3.50 -13.71
N SER A 202 -18.50 4.32 -12.89
CA SER A 202 -18.49 5.78 -13.05
C SER A 202 -17.19 6.43 -12.56
N VAL A 203 -16.52 5.86 -11.54
CA VAL A 203 -15.29 6.39 -10.93
C VAL A 203 -14.04 5.81 -11.59
N GLY A 204 -14.06 4.53 -11.94
CA GLY A 204 -12.91 3.75 -12.39
C GLY A 204 -12.10 4.38 -13.51
N PRO A 205 -12.71 4.84 -14.63
CA PRO A 205 -11.93 5.40 -15.75
C PRO A 205 -11.07 6.60 -15.37
N ALA A 206 -11.56 7.48 -14.50
CA ALA A 206 -10.84 8.67 -14.04
C ALA A 206 -9.65 8.31 -13.13
N VAL A 207 -9.81 7.28 -12.28
CA VAL A 207 -8.77 6.81 -11.37
C VAL A 207 -7.69 6.06 -12.12
N LEU A 208 -8.08 5.11 -12.97
CA LEU A 208 -7.14 4.29 -13.74
C LEU A 208 -6.29 5.14 -14.70
N ALA A 209 -6.87 6.19 -15.28
CA ALA A 209 -6.12 7.12 -16.14
C ALA A 209 -5.03 7.90 -15.36
N ARG A 210 -5.23 8.16 -14.06
CA ARG A 210 -4.24 8.83 -13.20
C ARG A 210 -3.13 7.89 -12.72
N SER A 211 -3.42 6.58 -12.63
CA SER A 211 -2.50 5.57 -12.10
C SER A 211 -1.49 5.06 -13.11
N LEU A 212 -1.65 5.37 -14.41
CA LEU A 212 -0.69 5.02 -15.45
C LEU A 212 0.49 6.00 -15.38
N PRO A 213 1.74 5.53 -15.21
CA PRO A 213 2.91 6.42 -15.31
C PRO A 213 2.92 7.06 -16.71
N ALA A 214 3.12 8.38 -16.76
CA ALA A 214 3.46 9.05 -18.00
C ALA A 214 4.74 8.38 -18.58
N GLU A 215 4.66 7.83 -19.80
CA GLU A 215 5.78 7.22 -20.53
C GLU A 215 6.95 8.19 -20.69
#